data_40b3965b847f4ad5fe98a096ce201ab6
#
_entry.id   40b3965b847f4ad5fe98a096ce201ab6
#
_cell.length_a   1.000
_cell.length_b   1.000
_cell.length_c   1.000
_cell.angle_alpha   90.00
_cell.angle_beta   90.00
_cell.angle_gamma   90.00
#
_symmetry.space_group_name_H-M   'P 1'
#
loop_
_entity.id
_entity.type
_entity.pdbx_description
1 polymer ?
#
loop_
_entity_poly.entity_id
_entity_poly.type
_entity_poly.pdbx_seq_one_letter_code
_entity_poly.pdbx_strand_id
1 'polypeptide(L)'
;MAGPGAARPRRNLATRQTGTVPPARSDDATPTDAALRVIIVCTGNICRSPMGEVVLTRLAGGRALADGTSLADRLVVTSAGTGGWHEGEPMDPRARAALERRGYADHGHRAQAFDTAWLPVATLVVCMDRGHRQTLASLARAAAGDHRHDERLVLLRSFGPRAGGDPDVPDPFYGDDADFASCLDLVEAGCRGLVDHLAGLATGPADGS
;
A
#
# COMPACT_ATOMS: atom_id res chain seq x y z
N MET A 1 29.77 -31.38 48.14
CA MET A 1 30.44 -30.61 47.06
C MET A 1 29.38 -30.16 46.07
N ALA A 2 29.04 -28.88 46.13
CA ALA A 2 28.01 -28.27 45.26
C ALA A 2 28.72 -27.69 44.03
N GLY A 3 28.29 -28.10 42.84
CA GLY A 3 28.76 -27.56 41.57
C GLY A 3 28.07 -26.26 41.20
N PRO A 4 28.73 -25.32 40.48
CA PRO A 4 28.18 -23.98 40.19
C PRO A 4 27.14 -23.98 39.10
N GLY A 5 26.05 -23.25 39.34
CA GLY A 5 24.95 -23.06 38.42
C GLY A 5 25.34 -22.22 37.20
N ALA A 6 24.97 -22.71 36.03
CA ALA A 6 25.12 -22.01 34.76
C ALA A 6 24.15 -20.85 34.68
N ALA A 7 24.65 -19.62 34.53
CA ALA A 7 23.89 -18.40 34.29
C ALA A 7 23.29 -18.44 32.89
N ARG A 8 21.95 -18.25 32.75
CA ARG A 8 21.25 -18.07 31.49
C ARG A 8 21.61 -16.70 30.87
N PRO A 9 21.88 -16.63 29.58
CA PRO A 9 22.11 -15.34 28.91
C PRO A 9 20.83 -14.50 28.92
N ARG A 10 20.96 -13.23 29.30
CA ARG A 10 19.92 -12.23 29.25
C ARG A 10 19.57 -11.96 27.78
N ARG A 11 18.30 -12.12 27.41
CA ARG A 11 17.78 -11.67 26.11
C ARG A 11 17.98 -10.16 26.01
N ASN A 12 18.79 -9.72 25.05
CA ASN A 12 18.85 -8.34 24.63
C ASN A 12 17.48 -7.95 24.07
N LEU A 13 16.82 -6.98 24.70
CA LEU A 13 15.72 -6.25 24.09
C LEU A 13 16.32 -5.48 22.91
N ALA A 14 16.05 -5.97 21.70
CA ALA A 14 16.33 -5.23 20.48
C ALA A 14 15.61 -3.87 20.56
N THR A 15 16.40 -2.83 20.45
CA THR A 15 15.96 -1.42 20.32
C THR A 15 14.93 -1.35 19.21
N ARG A 16 13.69 -0.94 19.53
CA ARG A 16 12.67 -0.62 18.56
C ARG A 16 13.20 0.47 17.65
N GLN A 17 13.45 0.13 16.39
CA GLN A 17 13.68 1.13 15.36
C GLN A 17 12.37 1.92 15.22
N THR A 18 12.43 3.21 15.43
CA THR A 18 11.33 4.14 15.15
C THR A 18 11.03 4.04 13.66
N GLY A 19 9.86 3.48 13.33
CA GLY A 19 9.44 3.26 11.95
C GLY A 19 9.33 4.59 11.20
N THR A 20 10.30 4.84 10.33
CA THR A 20 10.24 5.93 9.35
C THR A 20 9.35 5.44 8.22
N VAL A 21 8.33 6.22 7.84
CA VAL A 21 7.56 5.97 6.60
C VAL A 21 8.59 5.81 5.47
N PRO A 22 8.58 4.71 4.72
CA PRO A 22 9.58 4.51 3.68
C PRO A 22 9.54 5.69 2.71
N PRO A 23 10.71 6.25 2.33
CA PRO A 23 10.77 7.27 1.30
C PRO A 23 10.22 6.70 0.00
N ALA A 24 9.54 7.53 -0.79
CA ALA A 24 9.19 7.19 -2.15
C ALA A 24 10.45 6.69 -2.88
N ARG A 25 10.33 5.57 -3.58
CA ARG A 25 11.43 5.04 -4.39
C ARG A 25 11.58 5.85 -5.67
N SER A 26 12.15 7.02 -5.58
CA SER A 26 12.72 7.75 -6.71
C SER A 26 13.66 8.81 -6.20
N ASP A 27 14.86 8.83 -6.77
CA ASP A 27 15.88 9.83 -6.54
C ASP A 27 15.31 11.22 -6.85
N ASP A 28 15.53 12.18 -5.94
CA ASP A 28 15.39 13.63 -6.15
C ASP A 28 14.03 14.34 -6.10
N ALA A 29 13.02 13.85 -5.38
CA ALA A 29 11.93 14.76 -5.02
C ALA A 29 11.80 14.88 -3.50
N THR A 30 12.17 16.01 -2.95
CA THR A 30 11.83 16.40 -1.57
C THR A 30 10.29 16.41 -1.48
N PRO A 31 9.63 15.54 -0.68
CA PRO A 31 8.19 15.58 -0.53
C PRO A 31 7.83 16.93 0.07
N THR A 32 7.08 17.76 -0.66
CA THR A 32 6.45 18.92 -0.05
C THR A 32 5.52 18.44 1.06
N ASP A 33 5.41 19.17 2.16
CA ASP A 33 4.57 18.84 3.34
C ASP A 33 3.08 18.54 2.99
N ALA A 34 2.65 18.86 1.78
CA ALA A 34 1.31 18.67 1.26
C ALA A 34 1.12 17.44 0.36
N ALA A 35 2.07 16.50 0.31
CA ALA A 35 1.94 15.32 -0.54
C ALA A 35 0.88 14.33 -0.03
N LEU A 36 -0.04 13.92 -0.89
CA LEU A 36 -0.96 12.82 -0.63
C LEU A 36 -0.16 11.51 -0.49
N ARG A 37 -0.41 10.74 0.56
CA ARG A 37 0.29 9.49 0.83
C ARG A 37 -0.68 8.32 0.78
N VAL A 38 -0.51 7.44 -0.18
CA VAL A 38 -1.34 6.24 -0.36
C VAL A 38 -0.51 5.00 -0.12
N ILE A 39 -1.00 4.13 0.75
CA ILE A 39 -0.39 2.84 1.06
C ILE A 39 -1.34 1.75 0.60
N ILE A 40 -0.92 0.91 -0.35
CA ILE A 40 -1.73 -0.19 -0.87
C ILE A 40 -1.36 -1.48 -0.15
N VAL A 41 -2.36 -2.21 0.37
CA VAL A 41 -2.09 -3.34 1.27
C VAL A 41 -2.77 -4.61 0.80
N CYS A 42 -1.98 -5.71 0.77
CA CYS A 42 -2.48 -7.08 0.64
C CYS A 42 -1.87 -7.99 1.73
N THR A 43 -1.88 -9.30 1.56
CA THR A 43 -1.38 -10.24 2.57
C THR A 43 0.14 -10.20 2.69
N GLY A 44 0.87 -10.55 1.60
CA GLY A 44 2.33 -10.77 1.62
C GLY A 44 3.13 -9.69 0.89
N ASN A 45 2.49 -8.68 0.27
CA ASN A 45 3.13 -7.62 -0.51
C ASN A 45 3.99 -8.12 -1.69
N ILE A 46 3.59 -9.24 -2.32
CA ILE A 46 4.27 -9.79 -3.50
C ILE A 46 3.39 -9.89 -4.76
N CYS A 47 2.04 -9.83 -4.62
CA CYS A 47 1.13 -9.93 -5.76
C CYS A 47 0.26 -8.68 -5.91
N ARG A 48 -0.89 -8.62 -5.21
CA ARG A 48 -1.95 -7.62 -5.42
C ARG A 48 -1.50 -6.18 -5.11
N SER A 49 -0.91 -5.93 -3.95
CA SER A 49 -0.54 -4.57 -3.54
C SER A 49 0.61 -3.99 -4.38
N PRO A 50 1.67 -4.74 -4.76
CA PRO A 50 2.68 -4.18 -5.66
C PRO A 50 2.16 -3.93 -7.08
N MET A 51 1.23 -4.78 -7.60
CA MET A 51 0.54 -4.45 -8.85
C MET A 51 -0.23 -3.14 -8.73
N GLY A 52 -0.93 -2.92 -7.62
CA GLY A 52 -1.64 -1.67 -7.34
C GLY A 52 -0.71 -0.45 -7.27
N GLU A 53 0.44 -0.58 -6.62
CA GLU A 53 1.47 0.47 -6.53
C GLU A 53 1.95 0.90 -7.92
N VAL A 54 2.31 -0.06 -8.76
CA VAL A 54 2.78 0.19 -10.14
C VAL A 54 1.70 0.86 -10.98
N VAL A 55 0.48 0.31 -10.96
CA VAL A 55 -0.64 0.83 -11.75
C VAL A 55 -1.03 2.23 -11.31
N LEU A 56 -1.19 2.46 -9.99
CA LEU A 56 -1.58 3.77 -9.46
C LEU A 56 -0.54 4.84 -9.79
N THR A 57 0.75 4.54 -9.59
CA THR A 57 1.85 5.44 -9.92
C THR A 57 1.84 5.83 -11.42
N ARG A 58 1.65 4.84 -12.29
CA ARG A 58 1.61 5.07 -13.74
C ARG A 58 0.41 5.94 -14.16
N LEU A 59 -0.77 5.68 -13.60
CA LEU A 59 -1.99 6.43 -13.89
C LEU A 59 -1.92 7.86 -13.34
N ALA A 60 -1.35 8.06 -12.15
CA ALA A 60 -1.14 9.37 -11.56
C ALA A 60 -0.23 10.26 -12.43
N GLY A 61 0.82 9.67 -13.04
CA GLY A 61 1.70 10.37 -13.97
C GLY A 61 0.99 10.89 -15.23
N GLY A 62 -0.10 10.24 -15.64
CA GLY A 62 -0.94 10.68 -16.77
C GLY A 62 -2.07 11.63 -16.38
N ARG A 63 -2.27 11.97 -15.11
CA ARG A 63 -3.38 12.79 -14.61
C ARG A 63 -2.95 14.23 -14.36
N ALA A 64 -3.32 15.15 -15.25
CA ALA A 64 -3.14 16.58 -15.05
C ALA A 64 -4.14 17.13 -14.01
N LEU A 65 -3.68 18.03 -13.15
CA LEU A 65 -4.49 18.80 -12.21
C LEU A 65 -4.90 20.15 -12.80
N ALA A 66 -5.84 20.84 -12.15
CA ALA A 66 -6.38 22.12 -12.65
C ALA A 66 -5.33 23.23 -12.72
N ASP A 67 -4.26 23.16 -11.93
CA ASP A 67 -3.14 24.12 -11.95
C ASP A 67 -2.05 23.77 -12.97
N GLY A 68 -2.27 22.74 -13.80
CA GLY A 68 -1.34 22.27 -14.83
C GLY A 68 -0.24 21.34 -14.35
N THR A 69 -0.14 21.06 -13.04
CA THR A 69 0.80 20.05 -12.49
C THR A 69 0.26 18.65 -12.70
N SER A 70 1.10 17.62 -12.52
CA SER A 70 0.67 16.22 -12.51
C SER A 70 0.22 15.80 -11.11
N LEU A 71 -0.76 14.89 -11.01
CA LEU A 71 -1.09 14.27 -9.72
C LEU A 71 0.13 13.56 -9.12
N ALA A 72 1.02 12.99 -9.96
CA ALA A 72 2.24 12.34 -9.48
C ALA A 72 3.16 13.27 -8.71
N ASP A 73 3.16 14.58 -9.02
CA ASP A 73 3.99 15.58 -8.31
C ASP A 73 3.51 15.82 -6.87
N ARG A 74 2.29 15.37 -6.56
CA ARG A 74 1.63 15.53 -5.24
C ARG A 74 1.28 14.22 -4.57
N LEU A 75 1.72 13.08 -5.13
CA LEU A 75 1.32 11.75 -4.67
C LEU A 75 2.54 10.88 -4.39
N VAL A 76 2.60 10.35 -3.18
CA VAL A 76 3.52 9.28 -2.80
C VAL A 76 2.72 7.99 -2.69
N VAL A 77 3.07 6.98 -3.49
CA VAL A 77 2.46 5.65 -3.46
C VAL A 77 3.47 4.65 -2.94
N THR A 78 3.06 3.84 -1.99
CA THR A 78 3.83 2.70 -1.48
C THR A 78 2.91 1.51 -1.33
N SER A 79 3.48 0.31 -1.15
CA SER A 79 2.69 -0.88 -0.82
C SER A 79 3.29 -1.66 0.34
N ALA A 80 2.44 -2.44 1.04
CA ALA A 80 2.84 -3.25 2.17
C ALA A 80 2.00 -4.54 2.28
N GLY A 81 2.43 -5.47 3.12
CA GLY A 81 1.70 -6.67 3.50
C GLY A 81 1.15 -6.57 4.91
N THR A 82 0.00 -7.20 5.19
CA THR A 82 -0.48 -7.41 6.57
C THR A 82 0.42 -8.40 7.33
N GLY A 83 1.21 -9.22 6.60
CA GLY A 83 2.22 -10.12 7.14
C GLY A 83 3.60 -9.86 6.56
N GLY A 84 4.66 -10.22 7.30
CA GLY A 84 6.06 -10.01 6.95
C GLY A 84 6.79 -11.24 6.38
N TRP A 85 6.07 -12.29 5.96
CA TRP A 85 6.70 -13.56 5.52
C TRP A 85 7.61 -13.43 4.30
N HIS A 86 7.33 -12.44 3.44
CA HIS A 86 8.05 -12.19 2.19
C HIS A 86 8.91 -10.92 2.25
N GLU A 87 9.20 -10.39 3.45
CA GLU A 87 9.95 -9.14 3.59
C GLU A 87 11.30 -9.19 2.89
N GLY A 88 11.58 -8.19 2.02
CA GLY A 88 12.76 -8.14 1.18
C GLY A 88 12.66 -8.91 -0.15
N GLU A 89 11.68 -9.79 -0.32
CA GLU A 89 11.49 -10.54 -1.56
C GLU A 89 11.00 -9.64 -2.71
N PRO A 90 11.30 -9.98 -3.97
CA PRO A 90 10.76 -9.27 -5.13
C PRO A 90 9.26 -9.58 -5.30
N MET A 91 8.61 -8.84 -6.21
CA MET A 91 7.28 -9.16 -6.71
C MET A 91 7.24 -10.58 -7.28
N ASP A 92 6.12 -11.29 -7.08
CA ASP A 92 5.85 -12.59 -7.70
C ASP A 92 6.07 -12.50 -9.23
N PRO A 93 6.82 -13.41 -9.84
CA PRO A 93 7.14 -13.34 -11.26
C PRO A 93 5.91 -13.35 -12.18
N ARG A 94 4.79 -13.99 -11.76
CA ARG A 94 3.51 -13.97 -12.50
C ARG A 94 2.83 -12.61 -12.43
N ALA A 95 2.89 -11.94 -11.27
CA ALA A 95 2.39 -10.56 -11.11
C ALA A 95 3.19 -9.59 -12.00
N ARG A 96 4.52 -9.73 -12.01
CA ARG A 96 5.40 -8.95 -12.89
C ARG A 96 5.07 -9.20 -14.36
N ALA A 97 4.97 -10.46 -14.80
CA ALA A 97 4.64 -10.81 -16.17
C ALA A 97 3.26 -10.27 -16.60
N ALA A 98 2.26 -10.28 -15.70
CA ALA A 98 0.95 -9.69 -15.98
C ALA A 98 1.05 -8.18 -16.22
N LEU A 99 1.81 -7.46 -15.40
CA LEU A 99 2.10 -6.03 -15.57
C LEU A 99 2.83 -5.73 -16.88
N GLU A 100 3.90 -6.47 -17.17
CA GLU A 100 4.71 -6.29 -18.39
C GLU A 100 3.89 -6.50 -19.65
N ARG A 101 2.99 -7.50 -19.71
CA ARG A 101 2.07 -7.73 -20.83
C ARG A 101 1.16 -6.53 -21.11
N ARG A 102 0.94 -5.65 -20.15
CA ARG A 102 0.14 -4.41 -20.29
C ARG A 102 0.99 -3.13 -20.35
N GLY A 103 2.30 -3.27 -20.50
CA GLY A 103 3.21 -2.13 -20.65
C GLY A 103 3.53 -1.39 -19.36
N TYR A 104 3.29 -2.01 -18.20
CA TYR A 104 3.77 -1.50 -16.93
C TYR A 104 5.18 -2.04 -16.64
N ALA A 105 6.00 -1.23 -15.96
CA ALA A 105 7.33 -1.64 -15.54
C ALA A 105 7.40 -1.75 -14.01
N ASP A 106 7.95 -2.86 -13.51
CA ASP A 106 8.35 -2.99 -12.11
C ASP A 106 9.70 -2.29 -11.90
N HIS A 107 9.74 -1.32 -10.99
CA HIS A 107 10.94 -0.55 -10.68
C HIS A 107 11.74 -1.15 -9.50
N GLY A 108 11.77 -2.47 -9.38
CA GLY A 108 12.56 -3.16 -8.36
C GLY A 108 11.85 -3.26 -7.00
N HIS A 109 10.57 -3.62 -7.03
CA HIS A 109 9.77 -3.84 -5.81
C HIS A 109 10.47 -4.76 -4.81
N ARG A 110 10.36 -4.41 -3.53
CA ARG A 110 10.74 -5.24 -2.39
C ARG A 110 9.60 -5.26 -1.39
N ALA A 111 9.15 -6.46 -1.03
CA ALA A 111 8.06 -6.65 -0.08
C ALA A 111 8.44 -6.12 1.30
N GLN A 112 7.48 -5.52 1.99
CA GLN A 112 7.61 -5.00 3.35
C GLN A 112 6.32 -5.23 4.14
N ALA A 113 6.44 -5.40 5.46
CA ALA A 113 5.30 -5.46 6.35
C ALA A 113 4.72 -4.05 6.59
N PHE A 114 3.41 -3.98 6.83
CA PHE A 114 2.76 -2.74 7.20
C PHE A 114 3.16 -2.32 8.61
N ASP A 115 3.57 -1.05 8.77
CA ASP A 115 3.85 -0.45 10.08
C ASP A 115 2.71 0.50 10.46
N THR A 116 2.13 0.30 11.65
CA THR A 116 1.08 1.16 12.20
C THR A 116 1.53 2.61 12.42
N ALA A 117 2.83 2.86 12.54
CA ALA A 117 3.40 4.21 12.59
C ALA A 117 3.14 5.04 11.33
N TRP A 118 2.75 4.41 10.21
CA TRP A 118 2.42 5.12 8.98
C TRP A 118 0.99 5.67 8.95
N LEU A 119 0.09 5.15 9.80
CA LEU A 119 -1.32 5.56 9.84
C LEU A 119 -1.53 7.07 10.05
N PRO A 120 -0.83 7.74 10.97
CA PRO A 120 -1.03 9.17 11.19
C PRO A 120 -0.74 10.04 9.98
N VAL A 121 0.18 9.61 9.11
CA VAL A 121 0.66 10.38 7.96
C VAL A 121 0.08 9.90 6.62
N ALA A 122 -0.57 8.73 6.58
CA ALA A 122 -1.25 8.23 5.40
C ALA A 122 -2.51 9.06 5.10
N THR A 123 -2.69 9.49 3.86
CA THR A 123 -3.97 10.03 3.37
C THR A 123 -4.99 8.91 3.27
N LEU A 124 -4.61 7.82 2.61
CA LEU A 124 -5.42 6.60 2.47
C LEU A 124 -4.55 5.35 2.64
N VAL A 125 -5.13 4.33 3.27
CA VAL A 125 -4.61 2.97 3.26
C VAL A 125 -5.60 2.11 2.49
N VAL A 126 -5.20 1.68 1.29
CA VAL A 126 -6.06 1.02 0.31
C VAL A 126 -5.89 -0.48 0.42
N CYS A 127 -6.89 -1.15 0.92
CA CYS A 127 -6.90 -2.59 1.15
C CYS A 127 -7.41 -3.34 -0.09
N MET A 128 -6.78 -4.46 -0.43
CA MET A 128 -7.21 -5.30 -1.54
C MET A 128 -8.48 -6.11 -1.23
N ASP A 129 -8.75 -6.39 0.05
CA ASP A 129 -9.97 -7.07 0.49
C ASP A 129 -10.39 -6.65 1.90
N ARG A 130 -11.60 -7.13 2.30
CA ARG A 130 -12.18 -6.86 3.63
C ARG A 130 -11.37 -7.45 4.77
N GLY A 131 -10.68 -8.59 4.53
CA GLY A 131 -9.82 -9.23 5.53
C GLY A 131 -8.61 -8.35 5.87
N HIS A 132 -7.97 -7.76 4.86
CA HIS A 132 -6.88 -6.79 5.07
C HIS A 132 -7.37 -5.57 5.83
N ARG A 133 -8.52 -4.99 5.42
CA ARG A 133 -9.11 -3.83 6.11
C ARG A 133 -9.41 -4.14 7.57
N GLN A 134 -9.99 -5.30 7.87
CA GLN A 134 -10.29 -5.71 9.24
C GLN A 134 -9.03 -5.91 10.09
N THR A 135 -8.01 -6.55 9.52
CA THR A 135 -6.71 -6.74 10.18
C THR A 135 -6.07 -5.40 10.53
N LEU A 136 -6.00 -4.47 9.56
CA LEU A 136 -5.41 -3.15 9.78
C LEU A 136 -6.23 -2.31 10.77
N ALA A 137 -7.55 -2.35 10.72
CA ALA A 137 -8.41 -1.68 11.70
C ALA A 137 -8.16 -2.21 13.12
N SER A 138 -7.94 -3.51 13.28
CA SER A 138 -7.61 -4.11 14.58
C SER A 138 -6.22 -3.66 15.07
N LEU A 139 -5.21 -3.65 14.19
CA LEU A 139 -3.86 -3.17 14.51
C LEU A 139 -3.86 -1.68 14.84
N ALA A 140 -4.60 -0.87 14.07
CA ALA A 140 -4.73 0.57 14.30
C ALA A 140 -5.33 0.87 15.68
N ARG A 141 -6.42 0.19 16.03
CA ARG A 141 -7.06 0.33 17.35
C ARG A 141 -6.15 -0.12 18.49
N ALA A 142 -5.42 -1.22 18.30
CA ALA A 142 -4.47 -1.70 19.30
C ALA A 142 -3.32 -0.70 19.55
N ALA A 143 -2.88 0.01 18.49
CA ALA A 143 -1.80 0.98 18.57
C ALA A 143 -2.25 2.35 19.09
N ALA A 144 -3.43 2.84 18.66
CA ALA A 144 -3.93 4.18 18.96
C ALA A 144 -4.92 4.24 20.13
N GLY A 145 -5.51 3.09 20.50
CA GLY A 145 -6.54 3.02 21.54
C GLY A 145 -7.93 3.51 21.11
N ASP A 146 -8.11 3.89 19.84
CA ASP A 146 -9.37 4.43 19.32
C ASP A 146 -9.58 4.10 17.82
N HIS A 147 -10.61 4.67 17.19
CA HIS A 147 -11.02 4.45 15.80
C HIS A 147 -10.61 5.57 14.83
N ARG A 148 -9.75 6.49 15.26
CA ARG A 148 -9.39 7.72 14.50
C ARG A 148 -8.85 7.46 13.08
N HIS A 149 -8.36 6.26 12.80
CA HIS A 149 -7.78 5.91 11.51
C HIS A 149 -8.71 5.07 10.63
N ASP A 150 -9.87 4.64 11.13
CA ASP A 150 -10.77 3.73 10.42
C ASP A 150 -11.27 4.31 9.07
N GLU A 151 -11.47 5.63 9.00
CA GLU A 151 -11.91 6.33 7.78
C GLU A 151 -10.88 6.30 6.65
N ARG A 152 -9.60 6.16 6.98
CA ARG A 152 -8.50 6.08 6.01
C ARG A 152 -8.34 4.68 5.42
N LEU A 153 -8.93 3.66 6.06
CA LEU A 153 -8.88 2.26 5.63
C LEU A 153 -10.00 1.99 4.62
N VAL A 154 -9.69 2.03 3.35
CA VAL A 154 -10.65 1.89 2.25
C VAL A 154 -10.38 0.63 1.42
N LEU A 155 -11.38 0.16 0.69
CA LEU A 155 -11.22 -0.95 -0.26
C LEU A 155 -10.93 -0.40 -1.66
N LEU A 156 -9.97 -0.98 -2.39
CA LEU A 156 -9.63 -0.52 -3.73
C LEU A 156 -10.84 -0.52 -4.68
N ARG A 157 -11.64 -1.58 -4.64
CA ARG A 157 -12.79 -1.71 -5.52
C ARG A 157 -13.97 -0.79 -5.17
N SER A 158 -13.93 -0.08 -4.04
CA SER A 158 -14.92 0.96 -3.76
C SER A 158 -14.79 2.18 -4.69
N PHE A 159 -13.66 2.35 -5.34
CA PHE A 159 -13.41 3.40 -6.34
C PHE A 159 -13.71 2.96 -7.77
N GLY A 160 -13.82 1.65 -8.03
CA GLY A 160 -14.11 1.13 -9.36
C GLY A 160 -15.59 1.23 -9.76
N PRO A 161 -15.91 0.81 -10.99
CA PRO A 161 -17.30 0.74 -11.43
C PRO A 161 -18.14 -0.10 -10.48
N ARG A 162 -19.26 0.41 -10.02
CA ARG A 162 -20.22 -0.30 -9.16
C ARG A 162 -21.00 -1.32 -10.01
N ALA A 163 -20.37 -2.38 -10.43
CA ALA A 163 -21.06 -3.54 -10.97
C ALA A 163 -21.32 -4.50 -9.82
N GLY A 164 -22.41 -4.30 -9.07
CA GLY A 164 -23.08 -5.27 -8.17
C GLY A 164 -22.26 -6.39 -7.52
N GLY A 165 -20.95 -6.25 -7.37
CA GLY A 165 -20.02 -7.31 -7.14
C GLY A 165 -19.32 -7.24 -5.77
N ASP A 166 -18.58 -8.28 -5.51
CA ASP A 166 -17.71 -8.41 -4.34
C ASP A 166 -16.74 -7.22 -4.27
N PRO A 167 -16.62 -6.51 -3.15
CA PRO A 167 -15.66 -5.41 -2.97
C PRO A 167 -14.20 -5.87 -2.84
N ASP A 168 -13.95 -7.18 -2.80
CA ASP A 168 -12.64 -7.77 -2.66
C ASP A 168 -11.96 -7.99 -4.03
N VAL A 169 -10.63 -7.79 -4.08
CA VAL A 169 -9.77 -8.27 -5.16
C VAL A 169 -9.32 -9.69 -4.82
N PRO A 170 -9.76 -10.73 -5.56
CA PRO A 170 -9.38 -12.11 -5.28
C PRO A 170 -7.87 -12.31 -5.27
N ASP A 171 -7.39 -13.25 -4.42
CA ASP A 171 -5.96 -13.56 -4.34
C ASP A 171 -5.55 -14.51 -5.46
N PRO A 172 -4.67 -14.09 -6.41
CA PRO A 172 -4.24 -14.94 -7.51
C PRO A 172 -3.11 -15.91 -7.13
N PHE A 173 -2.61 -15.88 -5.90
CA PHE A 173 -1.36 -16.56 -5.51
C PHE A 173 -1.36 -18.06 -5.81
N TYR A 174 -2.49 -18.76 -5.57
CA TYR A 174 -2.61 -20.18 -5.85
C TYR A 174 -3.18 -20.49 -7.24
N GLY A 175 -3.41 -19.45 -8.04
CA GLY A 175 -3.95 -19.56 -9.40
C GLY A 175 -2.87 -19.57 -10.48
N ASP A 176 -3.33 -19.43 -11.72
CA ASP A 176 -2.50 -19.40 -12.92
C ASP A 176 -2.35 -17.97 -13.50
N ASP A 177 -1.78 -17.86 -14.70
CA ASP A 177 -1.60 -16.59 -15.41
C ASP A 177 -2.92 -15.87 -15.72
N ALA A 178 -4.02 -16.58 -15.91
CA ALA A 178 -5.33 -16.01 -16.16
C ALA A 178 -5.91 -15.37 -14.88
N ASP A 179 -5.64 -15.97 -13.72
CA ASP A 179 -6.02 -15.40 -12.43
C ASP A 179 -5.26 -14.11 -12.14
N PHE A 180 -3.96 -14.06 -12.47
CA PHE A 180 -3.18 -12.82 -12.36
C PHE A 180 -3.66 -11.74 -13.33
N ALA A 181 -4.04 -12.10 -14.56
CA ALA A 181 -4.61 -11.16 -15.52
C ALA A 181 -5.95 -10.60 -15.03
N SER A 182 -6.84 -11.46 -14.52
CA SER A 182 -8.14 -11.07 -13.96
C SER A 182 -7.99 -10.19 -12.71
N CYS A 183 -7.03 -10.53 -11.84
CA CYS A 183 -6.68 -9.69 -10.70
C CYS A 183 -6.23 -8.29 -11.15
N LEU A 184 -5.36 -8.21 -12.17
CA LEU A 184 -4.88 -6.94 -12.70
C LEU A 184 -6.00 -6.10 -13.33
N ASP A 185 -7.02 -6.72 -13.99
CA ASP A 185 -8.21 -6.02 -14.47
C ASP A 185 -8.94 -5.26 -13.35
N LEU A 186 -9.13 -5.95 -12.22
CA LEU A 186 -9.79 -5.36 -11.05
C LEU A 186 -8.95 -4.26 -10.39
N VAL A 187 -7.63 -4.47 -10.32
CA VAL A 187 -6.69 -3.48 -9.80
C VAL A 187 -6.69 -2.22 -10.67
N GLU A 188 -6.62 -2.35 -11.99
CA GLU A 188 -6.68 -1.22 -12.90
C GLU A 188 -8.00 -0.45 -12.79
N ALA A 189 -9.12 -1.17 -12.74
CA ALA A 189 -10.44 -0.54 -12.62
C ALA A 189 -10.55 0.27 -11.30
N GLY A 190 -10.09 -0.30 -10.18
CA GLY A 190 -10.07 0.40 -8.89
C GLY A 190 -9.11 1.59 -8.89
N CYS A 191 -7.91 1.43 -9.44
CA CYS A 191 -6.91 2.51 -9.51
C CYS A 191 -7.36 3.69 -10.37
N ARG A 192 -8.11 3.48 -11.48
CA ARG A 192 -8.66 4.59 -12.28
C ARG A 192 -9.59 5.48 -11.45
N GLY A 193 -10.54 4.89 -10.71
CA GLY A 193 -11.43 5.67 -9.85
C GLY A 193 -10.70 6.28 -8.64
N LEU A 194 -9.68 5.60 -8.12
CA LEU A 194 -8.84 6.14 -7.05
C LEU A 194 -8.05 7.38 -7.52
N VAL A 195 -7.53 7.39 -8.75
CA VAL A 195 -6.88 8.58 -9.35
C VAL A 195 -7.85 9.76 -9.42
N ASP A 196 -9.10 9.54 -9.85
CA ASP A 196 -10.11 10.62 -9.88
C ASP A 196 -10.41 11.16 -8.49
N HIS A 197 -10.54 10.30 -7.50
CA HIS A 197 -10.72 10.68 -6.10
C HIS A 197 -9.54 11.50 -5.55
N LEU A 198 -8.31 11.03 -5.77
CA LEU A 198 -7.08 11.70 -5.32
C LEU A 198 -6.88 13.05 -6.02
N ALA A 199 -7.21 13.16 -7.30
CA ALA A 199 -7.17 14.43 -8.02
C ALA A 199 -8.14 15.45 -7.41
N GLY A 200 -9.32 15.01 -6.97
CA GLY A 200 -10.27 15.85 -6.22
C GLY A 200 -9.70 16.35 -4.91
N LEU A 201 -8.99 15.48 -4.15
CA LEU A 201 -8.33 15.87 -2.89
C LEU A 201 -7.16 16.85 -3.13
N ALA A 202 -6.39 16.65 -4.21
CA ALA A 202 -5.25 17.50 -4.55
C ALA A 202 -5.65 18.92 -4.99
N THR A 203 -6.90 19.12 -5.44
CA THR A 203 -7.43 20.40 -5.93
C THR A 203 -8.39 21.07 -4.96
N GLY A 204 -8.71 20.41 -3.82
CA GLY A 204 -9.54 20.99 -2.77
C GLY A 204 -8.96 22.29 -2.23
N PRO A 205 -9.80 23.22 -1.69
CA PRO A 205 -9.28 24.44 -1.10
C PRO A 205 -8.25 24.08 -0.03
N ALA A 206 -7.08 24.71 -0.10
CA ALA A 206 -6.16 24.75 1.04
C ALA A 206 -6.95 25.46 2.15
N ASP A 207 -7.47 24.69 3.12
CA ASP A 207 -8.09 25.27 4.31
C ASP A 207 -7.02 26.04 5.09
N GLY A 208 -6.97 27.32 4.80
CA GLY A 208 -6.07 28.25 5.42
C GLY A 208 -6.73 29.62 5.52
N SER A 209 -7.45 29.85 6.59
CA SER A 209 -7.62 31.18 7.16
C SER A 209 -8.07 31.06 8.60
#